data_ef2d81958688ac8cc6babdf65442f154
#
_entry.id   ef2d81958688ac8cc6babdf65442f154
#
_cell.length_a   1.000
_cell.length_b   1.000
_cell.length_c   1.000
_cell.angle_alpha   90.00
_cell.angle_beta   90.00
_cell.angle_gamma   90.00
#
_symmetry.space_group_name_H-M   'P 1'
#
loop_
_entity.id
_entity.type
_entity.pdbx_description
1 polymer ?
#
loop_
_entity_poly.entity_id
_entity_poly.type
_entity_poly.pdbx_seq_one_letter_code
_entity_poly.pdbx_strand_id
1 'polypeptide(L)'
;MTEQEIREELLKDLADLDKPMERFRKNFRSKVLKSYKFPVKTSYDCKSVKRKNLFVVTFTADKRGQHDNPNISMYCIYERKEGKYAAVYQPMTYKITIYAPHFFRRYQERILKDYNLPMLEIIKEYFRNCWGSVSYTHLRAHETKANL
;
A
#
# COMPACT_ATOMS: atom_id res chain seq x y z
N MET A 1 -4.09 15.84 12.65
CA MET A 1 -5.09 14.75 12.55
C MET A 1 -4.64 13.57 13.39
N THR A 2 -5.52 13.05 14.21
CA THR A 2 -5.21 11.92 15.07
C THR A 2 -5.29 10.61 14.29
N GLU A 3 -4.70 9.55 14.86
CA GLU A 3 -4.79 8.21 14.28
C GLU A 3 -6.25 7.77 14.14
N GLN A 4 -7.08 8.10 15.14
CA GLN A 4 -8.50 7.76 15.12
C GLN A 4 -9.23 8.46 13.97
N GLU A 5 -8.95 9.73 13.73
CA GLU A 5 -9.57 10.49 12.65
C GLU A 5 -9.17 9.93 11.27
N ILE A 6 -7.90 9.57 11.11
CA ILE A 6 -7.41 8.96 9.87
C ILE A 6 -8.10 7.61 9.66
N ARG A 7 -8.20 6.81 10.69
CA ARG A 7 -8.86 5.51 10.62
C ARG A 7 -10.31 5.64 10.19
N GLU A 8 -11.05 6.59 10.76
CA GLU A 8 -12.43 6.84 10.39
C GLU A 8 -12.55 7.28 8.93
N GLU A 9 -11.68 8.17 8.48
CA GLU A 9 -11.64 8.62 7.09
C GLU A 9 -11.40 7.44 6.13
N LEU A 10 -10.43 6.60 6.44
CA LEU A 10 -10.09 5.44 5.61
C LEU A 10 -11.24 4.43 5.56
N LEU A 11 -11.91 4.20 6.68
CA LEU A 11 -13.04 3.28 6.72
C LEU A 11 -14.19 3.77 5.85
N LYS A 12 -14.45 5.08 5.84
CA LYS A 12 -15.46 5.66 4.96
C LYS A 12 -15.07 5.53 3.49
N ASP A 13 -13.79 5.72 3.18
CA ASP A 13 -13.29 5.64 1.81
C ASP A 13 -13.28 4.21 1.26
N LEU A 14 -13.18 3.21 2.13
CA LEU A 14 -13.15 1.80 1.68
C LEU A 14 -14.39 1.39 0.89
N ALA A 15 -15.53 2.00 1.17
CA ALA A 15 -16.76 1.72 0.42
C ALA A 15 -16.61 2.07 -1.07
N ASP A 16 -15.79 3.06 -1.40
CA ASP A 16 -15.54 3.47 -2.77
C ASP A 16 -14.71 2.46 -3.56
N LEU A 17 -14.10 1.49 -2.88
CA LEU A 17 -13.22 0.51 -3.51
C LEU A 17 -13.96 -0.74 -4.01
N ASP A 18 -15.22 -0.95 -3.62
CA ASP A 18 -15.94 -2.19 -3.94
C ASP A 18 -15.98 -2.50 -5.44
N LYS A 19 -16.40 -1.53 -6.25
CA LYS A 19 -16.46 -1.72 -7.70
C LYS A 19 -15.08 -1.87 -8.36
N PRO A 20 -14.11 -0.97 -8.06
CA PRO A 20 -12.76 -1.16 -8.57
C PRO A 20 -12.15 -2.50 -8.17
N MET A 21 -12.39 -2.99 -6.96
CA MET A 21 -11.86 -4.26 -6.50
C MET A 21 -12.35 -5.44 -7.35
N GLU A 22 -13.60 -5.42 -7.80
CA GLU A 22 -14.11 -6.45 -8.69
C GLU A 22 -13.32 -6.49 -10.00
N ARG A 23 -13.04 -5.32 -10.58
CA ARG A 23 -12.25 -5.23 -11.81
C ARG A 23 -10.82 -5.73 -11.58
N PHE A 24 -10.22 -5.35 -10.46
CA PHE A 24 -8.87 -5.77 -10.13
C PHE A 24 -8.80 -7.28 -9.97
N ARG A 25 -9.77 -7.88 -9.30
CA ARG A 25 -9.83 -9.33 -9.12
C ARG A 25 -9.94 -10.07 -10.44
N LYS A 26 -10.80 -9.60 -11.34
CA LYS A 26 -10.96 -10.21 -12.68
C LYS A 26 -9.68 -10.10 -13.50
N ASN A 27 -9.06 -8.93 -13.50
CA ASN A 27 -7.81 -8.71 -14.22
C ASN A 27 -6.69 -9.59 -13.67
N PHE A 28 -6.56 -9.65 -12.35
CA PHE A 28 -5.51 -10.42 -11.71
C PHE A 28 -5.72 -11.92 -11.92
N ARG A 29 -6.97 -12.40 -11.83
CA ARG A 29 -7.30 -13.79 -12.09
C ARG A 29 -6.82 -14.20 -13.48
N SER A 30 -7.11 -13.39 -14.49
CA SER A 30 -6.68 -13.63 -15.85
C SER A 30 -5.15 -13.73 -15.95
N LYS A 31 -4.44 -12.81 -15.29
CA LYS A 31 -2.97 -12.83 -15.27
C LYS A 31 -2.41 -14.10 -14.65
N VAL A 32 -2.98 -14.53 -13.51
CA VAL A 32 -2.53 -15.73 -12.82
C VAL A 32 -2.73 -16.97 -13.69
N LEU A 33 -3.90 -17.10 -14.31
CA LEU A 33 -4.22 -18.27 -15.14
C LEU A 33 -3.31 -18.37 -16.38
N LYS A 34 -2.82 -17.25 -16.88
CA LYS A 34 -1.94 -17.19 -18.05
C LYS A 34 -0.46 -17.27 -17.70
N SER A 35 -0.09 -17.21 -16.42
CA SER A 35 1.30 -17.14 -16.01
C SER A 35 1.93 -18.50 -15.84
N TYR A 36 3.21 -18.58 -16.16
CA TYR A 36 4.06 -19.77 -15.95
C TYR A 36 5.08 -19.55 -14.85
N LYS A 37 5.33 -18.30 -14.48
CA LYS A 37 6.29 -17.96 -13.43
C LYS A 37 5.55 -17.39 -12.22
N PHE A 38 5.92 -17.83 -11.03
CA PHE A 38 5.32 -17.40 -9.78
C PHE A 38 6.41 -16.96 -8.80
N PRO A 39 6.11 -16.04 -7.87
CA PRO A 39 4.80 -15.45 -7.63
C PRO A 39 4.41 -14.44 -8.70
N VAL A 40 3.10 -14.27 -8.91
CA VAL A 40 2.54 -13.20 -9.73
C VAL A 40 2.12 -12.08 -8.79
N LYS A 41 2.60 -10.87 -9.03
CA LYS A 41 2.33 -9.71 -8.18
C LYS A 41 1.92 -8.54 -9.05
N THR A 42 0.81 -7.90 -8.73
CA THR A 42 0.32 -6.73 -9.46
C THR A 42 -0.28 -5.72 -8.49
N SER A 43 0.03 -4.45 -8.70
CA SER A 43 -0.52 -3.35 -7.91
C SER A 43 -1.48 -2.53 -8.76
N TYR A 44 -2.57 -2.10 -8.13
CA TYR A 44 -3.61 -1.29 -8.76
C TYR A 44 -3.84 -0.02 -7.96
N ASP A 45 -4.02 1.09 -8.66
CA ASP A 45 -4.28 2.38 -8.05
C ASP A 45 -5.78 2.69 -8.11
N CYS A 46 -6.31 3.24 -7.02
CA CYS A 46 -7.71 3.67 -6.95
C CYS A 46 -7.83 4.89 -6.02
N LYS A 47 -8.48 5.95 -6.49
CA LYS A 47 -8.73 7.13 -5.66
C LYS A 47 -10.13 7.09 -5.09
N SER A 48 -10.29 7.48 -3.83
CA SER A 48 -11.62 7.63 -3.23
C SER A 48 -12.34 8.81 -3.88
N VAL A 49 -13.67 8.74 -3.92
CA VAL A 49 -14.48 9.71 -4.67
C VAL A 49 -14.47 11.08 -4.00
N LYS A 50 -14.76 11.14 -2.70
CA LYS A 50 -14.89 12.41 -1.99
C LYS A 50 -13.55 13.03 -1.59
N ARG A 51 -12.67 12.22 -0.99
CA ARG A 51 -11.43 12.72 -0.38
C ARG A 51 -10.23 12.65 -1.31
N LYS A 52 -10.36 11.93 -2.42
CA LYS A 52 -9.28 11.77 -3.40
C LYS A 52 -8.01 11.17 -2.82
N ASN A 53 -8.14 10.38 -1.76
CA ASN A 53 -7.02 9.61 -1.23
C ASN A 53 -6.69 8.48 -2.18
N LEU A 54 -5.40 8.24 -2.40
CA LEU A 54 -4.95 7.20 -3.32
C LEU A 54 -4.76 5.89 -2.57
N PHE A 55 -5.52 4.88 -2.96
CA PHE A 55 -5.34 3.52 -2.45
C PHE A 55 -4.54 2.71 -3.45
N VAL A 56 -3.49 2.07 -2.99
CA VAL A 56 -2.69 1.15 -3.79
C VAL A 56 -2.93 -0.24 -3.27
N VAL A 57 -3.52 -1.09 -4.10
CA VAL A 57 -3.90 -2.46 -3.73
C VAL A 57 -2.97 -3.41 -4.47
N THR A 58 -2.29 -4.28 -3.73
CA THR A 58 -1.36 -5.25 -4.29
C THR A 58 -1.91 -6.65 -4.13
N PHE A 59 -2.02 -7.36 -5.24
CA PHE A 59 -2.45 -8.75 -5.29
C PHE A 59 -1.22 -9.62 -5.54
N THR A 60 -1.11 -10.71 -4.80
CA THR A 60 -0.01 -11.67 -4.95
C THR A 60 -0.56 -13.09 -4.96
N ALA A 61 -0.15 -13.87 -5.95
CA ALA A 61 -0.45 -15.30 -6.02
C ALA A 61 0.86 -16.07 -6.09
N ASP A 62 1.10 -16.94 -5.12
CA ASP A 62 2.31 -17.76 -5.07
C ASP A 62 2.22 -18.98 -5.98
N LYS A 63 0.99 -19.37 -6.36
CA LYS A 63 0.72 -20.50 -7.24
C LYS A 63 -0.59 -20.27 -8.00
N ARG A 64 -0.76 -20.99 -9.09
CA ARG A 64 -1.94 -20.82 -9.96
C ARG A 64 -3.26 -21.08 -9.26
N GLY A 65 -3.30 -21.98 -8.29
CA GLY A 65 -4.51 -22.26 -7.52
C GLY A 65 -5.07 -21.07 -6.74
N GLN A 66 -4.29 -20.02 -6.58
CA GLN A 66 -4.72 -18.81 -5.87
C GLN A 66 -5.37 -17.76 -6.78
N HIS A 67 -5.73 -18.12 -8.01
CA HIS A 67 -6.33 -17.18 -8.96
C HIS A 67 -7.60 -16.50 -8.42
N ASP A 68 -8.41 -17.19 -7.61
CA ASP A 68 -9.62 -16.62 -7.00
C ASP A 68 -9.42 -16.23 -5.53
N ASN A 69 -8.29 -16.57 -4.95
CA ASN A 69 -8.01 -16.28 -3.54
C ASN A 69 -6.57 -15.79 -3.35
N PRO A 70 -6.21 -14.67 -3.99
CA PRO A 70 -4.87 -14.11 -3.85
C PRO A 70 -4.67 -13.46 -2.49
N ASN A 71 -3.42 -13.26 -2.11
CA ASN A 71 -3.08 -12.43 -0.97
C ASN A 71 -3.24 -10.97 -1.39
N ILE A 72 -3.92 -10.20 -0.57
CA ILE A 72 -4.20 -8.80 -0.85
C ILE A 72 -3.61 -7.94 0.26
N SER A 73 -2.85 -6.94 -0.14
CA SER A 73 -2.34 -5.93 0.78
C SER A 73 -2.66 -4.55 0.22
N MET A 74 -2.81 -3.57 1.09
CA MET A 74 -3.26 -2.25 0.68
C MET A 74 -2.66 -1.17 1.56
N TYR A 75 -2.28 -0.06 0.94
CA TYR A 75 -1.92 1.14 1.67
C TYR A 75 -2.58 2.33 1.01
N CYS A 76 -2.75 3.40 1.79
CA CYS A 76 -3.38 4.62 1.34
C CYS A 76 -2.40 5.77 1.42
N ILE A 77 -2.33 6.57 0.37
CA ILE A 77 -1.53 7.80 0.34
C ILE A 77 -2.49 8.98 0.45
N TYR A 78 -2.29 9.80 1.47
CA TYR A 78 -3.09 10.99 1.68
C TYR A 78 -2.19 12.19 1.92
N GLU A 79 -2.68 13.37 1.63
CA GLU A 79 -1.89 14.59 1.72
C GLU A 79 -2.39 15.48 2.84
N ARG A 80 -1.47 16.03 3.59
CA ARG A 80 -1.72 17.01 4.63
C ARG A 80 -0.73 18.16 4.45
N LYS A 81 -0.82 19.16 5.30
CA LYS A 81 -0.01 20.37 5.21
C LYS A 81 1.49 20.08 5.12
N GLU A 82 1.96 19.07 5.83
CA GLU A 82 3.39 18.69 5.89
C GLU A 82 3.84 17.90 4.66
N GLY A 83 2.93 17.41 3.85
CA GLY A 83 3.24 16.62 2.67
C GLY A 83 2.42 15.34 2.57
N LYS A 84 2.98 14.35 1.87
CA LYS A 84 2.29 13.08 1.63
C LYS A 84 2.61 12.07 2.73
N TYR A 85 1.54 11.53 3.30
CA TYR A 85 1.57 10.47 4.31
C TYR A 85 1.13 9.16 3.66
N ALA A 86 1.53 8.05 4.25
CA ALA A 86 0.98 6.75 3.89
C ALA A 86 0.43 6.07 5.14
N ALA A 87 -0.68 5.37 4.98
CA ALA A 87 -1.31 4.62 6.07
C ALA A 87 -1.54 3.19 5.62
N VAL A 88 -1.11 2.24 6.46
CA VAL A 88 -1.35 0.81 6.25
C VAL A 88 -2.38 0.36 7.28
N TYR A 89 -3.50 -0.17 6.80
CA TYR A 89 -4.55 -0.69 7.66
C TYR A 89 -4.50 -2.21 7.66
N GLN A 90 -4.40 -2.78 8.86
CA GLN A 90 -4.38 -4.24 9.06
C GLN A 90 -5.73 -4.68 9.61
N PRO A 91 -6.60 -5.30 8.78
CA PRO A 91 -7.94 -5.68 9.24
C PRO A 91 -7.95 -6.64 10.42
N MET A 92 -6.99 -7.56 10.48
CA MET A 92 -6.93 -8.58 11.53
C MET A 92 -6.68 -8.00 12.92
N THR A 93 -5.92 -6.92 13.01
CA THR A 93 -5.53 -6.32 14.29
C THR A 93 -6.19 -4.98 14.52
N TYR A 94 -6.90 -4.44 13.54
CA TYR A 94 -7.49 -3.10 13.55
C TYR A 94 -6.47 -1.99 13.79
N LYS A 95 -5.20 -2.27 13.51
CA LYS A 95 -4.14 -1.28 13.65
C LYS A 95 -3.93 -0.51 12.36
N ILE A 96 -3.60 0.78 12.52
CA ILE A 96 -3.16 1.62 11.42
C ILE A 96 -1.72 2.02 11.70
N THR A 97 -0.84 1.78 10.72
CA THR A 97 0.53 2.25 10.77
C THR A 97 0.65 3.45 9.85
N ILE A 98 1.10 4.57 10.38
CA ILE A 98 1.20 5.82 9.63
C ILE A 98 2.67 6.14 9.38
N TYR A 99 2.99 6.41 8.11
CA TYR A 99 4.32 6.80 7.67
C TYR A 99 4.28 8.28 7.30
N ALA A 100 5.06 9.08 8.02
CA ALA A 100 5.11 10.53 7.82
C ALA A 100 6.04 10.91 6.65
N PRO A 101 5.89 12.12 6.08
CA PRO A 101 6.71 12.54 4.94
C PRO A 101 8.22 12.44 5.19
N HIS A 102 8.68 12.77 6.39
CA HIS A 102 10.11 12.73 6.70
C HIS A 102 10.68 11.31 6.64
N PHE A 103 9.87 10.28 6.92
CA PHE A 103 10.30 8.89 6.79
C PHE A 103 10.71 8.60 5.34
N PHE A 104 9.88 9.03 4.38
CA PHE A 104 10.15 8.78 2.97
C PHE A 104 11.31 9.61 2.44
N ARG A 105 11.52 10.82 2.98
CA ARG A 105 12.68 11.63 2.64
C ARG A 105 13.97 10.93 3.08
N ARG A 106 13.97 10.36 4.28
CA ARG A 106 15.12 9.58 4.76
C ARG A 106 15.36 8.35 3.91
N TYR A 107 14.28 7.68 3.49
CA TYR A 107 14.40 6.54 2.58
C TYR A 107 15.02 6.96 1.25
N GLN A 108 14.57 8.08 0.70
CA GLN A 108 15.16 8.65 -0.50
C GLN A 108 16.64 8.92 -0.34
N GLU A 109 17.03 9.60 0.73
CA GLU A 109 18.41 9.98 0.98
C GLU A 109 19.33 8.79 1.22
N ARG A 110 18.89 7.82 1.99
CA ARG A 110 19.74 6.74 2.48
C ARG A 110 19.75 5.52 1.57
N ILE A 111 18.64 5.23 0.91
CA ILE A 111 18.47 3.98 0.14
C ILE A 111 18.41 4.24 -1.35
N LEU A 112 17.45 5.04 -1.80
CA LEU A 112 17.26 5.28 -3.23
C LEU A 112 18.32 6.17 -3.83
N LYS A 113 18.72 7.22 -3.11
CA LYS A 113 19.72 8.20 -3.54
C LYS A 113 19.39 8.86 -4.88
N ASP A 114 18.11 8.89 -5.23
CA ASP A 114 17.60 9.52 -6.45
C ASP A 114 16.73 10.71 -6.03
N TYR A 115 17.29 11.91 -6.13
CA TYR A 115 16.63 13.13 -5.67
C TYR A 115 15.67 13.72 -6.69
N ASN A 116 15.56 13.10 -7.87
CA ASN A 116 14.65 13.53 -8.92
C ASN A 116 13.27 12.85 -8.86
N LEU A 117 13.14 11.81 -8.04
CA LEU A 117 11.86 11.10 -7.92
C LEU A 117 10.83 11.94 -7.14
N PRO A 118 9.58 12.05 -7.66
CA PRO A 118 8.50 12.67 -6.89
C PRO A 118 8.19 11.85 -5.64
N MET A 119 7.66 12.50 -4.61
CA MET A 119 7.35 11.83 -3.34
C MET A 119 6.40 10.65 -3.54
N LEU A 120 5.42 10.77 -4.43
CA LEU A 120 4.51 9.67 -4.74
C LEU A 120 5.26 8.41 -5.17
N GLU A 121 6.24 8.56 -6.06
CA GLU A 121 7.04 7.42 -6.54
C GLU A 121 7.94 6.86 -5.45
N ILE A 122 8.45 7.73 -4.58
CA ILE A 122 9.27 7.29 -3.44
C ILE A 122 8.45 6.41 -2.51
N ILE A 123 7.22 6.80 -2.20
CA ILE A 123 6.32 6.02 -1.35
C ILE A 123 6.01 4.67 -1.99
N LYS A 124 5.69 4.66 -3.27
CA LYS A 124 5.40 3.42 -4.01
C LYS A 124 6.63 2.50 -4.05
N GLU A 125 7.81 3.07 -4.26
CA GLU A 125 9.06 2.31 -4.27
C GLU A 125 9.33 1.66 -2.91
N TYR A 126 9.09 2.40 -1.83
CA TYR A 126 9.26 1.85 -0.50
C TYR A 126 8.39 0.59 -0.30
N PHE A 127 7.10 0.70 -0.60
CA PHE A 127 6.20 -0.44 -0.39
C PHE A 127 6.45 -1.59 -1.37
N ARG A 128 6.90 -1.27 -2.58
CA ARG A 128 7.27 -2.30 -3.56
C ARG A 128 8.47 -3.10 -3.10
N ASN A 129 9.48 -2.46 -2.55
CA ASN A 129 10.76 -3.08 -2.19
C ASN A 129 10.81 -3.65 -0.78
N CYS A 130 10.06 -3.07 0.14
CA CYS A 130 10.17 -3.42 1.56
C CYS A 130 8.98 -4.19 2.09
N TRP A 131 7.82 -4.07 1.46
CA TRP A 131 6.59 -4.64 1.97
C TRP A 131 6.31 -6.00 1.32
N GLY A 132 6.01 -7.00 2.15
CA GLY A 132 5.70 -8.35 1.69
C GLY A 132 6.91 -9.24 1.44
N SER A 133 8.09 -8.66 1.21
CA SER A 133 9.32 -9.42 1.00
C SER A 133 10.28 -9.35 2.20
N VAL A 134 9.98 -8.48 3.16
CA VAL A 134 10.83 -8.30 4.34
C VAL A 134 10.29 -9.09 5.52
N SER A 135 11.18 -9.39 6.47
CA SER A 135 10.79 -10.10 7.68
C SER A 135 9.90 -9.24 8.56
N TYR A 136 9.11 -9.89 9.41
CA TYR A 136 8.28 -9.20 10.40
C TYR A 136 9.10 -8.24 11.26
N THR A 137 10.29 -8.66 11.68
CA THR A 137 11.17 -7.82 12.48
C THR A 137 11.56 -6.55 11.75
N HIS A 138 11.87 -6.67 10.46
CA HIS A 138 12.22 -5.52 9.62
C HIS A 138 11.06 -4.53 9.50
N LEU A 139 9.85 -5.03 9.29
CA LEU A 139 8.65 -4.21 9.23
C LEU A 139 8.42 -3.46 10.54
N ARG A 140 8.59 -4.12 11.67
CA ARG A 140 8.45 -3.48 12.98
C ARG A 140 9.44 -2.35 13.16
N ALA A 141 10.67 -2.52 12.72
CA ALA A 141 11.67 -1.45 12.81
C ALA A 141 11.26 -0.23 12.00
N HIS A 142 10.71 -0.44 10.81
CA HIS A 142 10.20 0.65 9.98
C HIS A 142 8.96 1.31 10.60
N GLU A 143 8.06 0.54 11.16
CA GLU A 143 6.88 1.06 11.84
C GLU A 143 7.28 1.97 13.01
N THR A 144 8.23 1.53 13.81
CA THR A 144 8.72 2.32 14.94
C THR A 144 9.28 3.66 14.46
N LYS A 145 10.06 3.65 13.39
CA LYS A 145 10.60 4.88 12.82
C LYS A 145 9.52 5.79 12.24
N ALA A 146 8.51 5.21 11.63
CA ALA A 146 7.44 5.97 11.01
C ALA A 146 6.55 6.66 12.03
N ASN A 147 6.40 6.09 13.20
CA ASN A 147 5.53 6.60 14.26
C ASN A 147 6.24 7.63 15.16
N LEU A 148 7.50 7.83 14.96
CA LEU A 148 8.25 8.84 15.66
C LEU A 148 8.17 10.18 14.90
#